data_ee539a1b4da70519926a10e690371d36
#
_entry.id   ee539a1b4da70519926a10e690371d36
#
_cell.length_a   1.000
_cell.length_b   1.000
_cell.length_c   1.000
_cell.angle_alpha   90.00
_cell.angle_beta   90.00
_cell.angle_gamma   90.00
#
_symmetry.space_group_name_H-M   'P 1'
#
loop_
_entity.id
_entity.type
_entity.pdbx_description
1 polymer ?
#
loop_
_entity_poly.entity_id
_entity_poly.type
_entity_poly.pdbx_seq_one_letter_code
_entity_poly.pdbx_strand_id
1 'polypeptide(L)'
;LRLAGDTSAITAPGQFVNLKLSGFFLRRPISVCDWSDGELTLIYKVLGHGTEAMTGMAPGTALDVLTGLGNGFDLSRGGEHPLLVGGGVGIPPLYGLAKRLTAQGKRVTAVLGFNRASEIFLAEEFRALGAEVVIATADGSAGIHGLVTDGMAAVSDYTYLYTCGPEP
;
A
#
# COMPACT_ATOMS: atom_id res chain seq x y z
N LEU A 1 2.57 -3.99 -10.91
CA LEU A 1 3.89 -4.22 -11.48
C LEU A 1 4.66 -5.14 -10.55
N ARG A 2 5.15 -6.26 -11.08
CA ARG A 2 6.06 -7.17 -10.37
C ARG A 2 7.42 -7.08 -11.02
N LEU A 3 8.47 -6.97 -10.21
CA LEU A 3 9.86 -6.87 -10.63
C LEU A 3 10.67 -7.97 -9.98
N ALA A 4 11.57 -8.59 -10.75
CA ALA A 4 12.59 -9.49 -10.23
C ALA A 4 13.92 -8.73 -10.14
N GLY A 5 14.65 -8.88 -9.02
CA GLY A 5 15.92 -8.20 -8.81
C GLY A 5 16.36 -8.19 -7.35
N ASP A 6 17.41 -7.47 -7.05
CA ASP A 6 17.91 -7.34 -5.68
C ASP A 6 16.96 -6.48 -4.82
N THR A 7 16.39 -7.10 -3.81
CA THR A 7 15.48 -6.47 -2.83
C THR A 7 16.11 -6.28 -1.46
N SER A 8 17.38 -6.61 -1.28
CA SER A 8 18.08 -6.65 0.02
C SER A 8 18.08 -5.31 0.77
N ALA A 9 18.03 -4.19 0.05
CA ALA A 9 17.97 -2.86 0.62
C ALA A 9 16.55 -2.46 1.11
N ILE A 10 15.51 -3.25 0.80
CA ILE A 10 14.14 -3.00 1.29
C ILE A 10 13.97 -3.73 2.62
N THR A 11 14.03 -3.00 3.71
CA THR A 11 14.11 -3.55 5.07
C THR A 11 12.85 -3.33 5.91
N ALA A 12 11.99 -2.38 5.52
CA ALA A 12 10.80 -2.01 6.29
C ALA A 12 9.60 -1.70 5.38
N PRO A 13 8.36 -2.06 5.79
CA PRO A 13 7.16 -1.64 5.08
C PRO A 13 7.03 -0.10 5.15
N GLY A 14 6.47 0.50 4.09
CA GLY A 14 6.39 1.95 3.94
C GLY A 14 7.60 2.59 3.26
N GLN A 15 8.67 1.84 2.98
CA GLN A 15 9.72 2.28 2.07
C GLN A 15 9.18 2.38 0.64
N PHE A 16 9.90 3.10 -0.20
CA PHE A 16 9.55 3.31 -1.60
C PHE A 16 10.76 3.06 -2.51
N VAL A 17 10.50 2.98 -3.79
CA VAL A 17 11.51 2.88 -4.83
C VAL A 17 11.39 4.03 -5.82
N ASN A 18 12.49 4.36 -6.52
CA ASN A 18 12.50 5.33 -7.59
C ASN A 18 12.83 4.65 -8.93
N LEU A 19 11.82 4.55 -9.81
CA LEU A 19 11.92 3.95 -11.14
C LEU A 19 12.45 4.96 -12.16
N LYS A 20 13.51 4.62 -12.91
CA LYS A 20 13.96 5.37 -14.06
C LYS A 20 13.26 4.85 -15.31
N LEU A 21 12.59 5.74 -16.01
CA LEU A 21 11.89 5.44 -17.26
C LEU A 21 12.63 6.06 -18.43
N SER A 22 12.79 5.30 -19.52
CA SER A 22 13.39 5.83 -20.75
C SER A 22 12.58 7.01 -21.29
N GLY A 23 13.26 8.08 -21.69
CA GLY A 23 12.62 9.29 -22.19
C GLY A 23 12.09 10.27 -21.12
N PHE A 24 12.24 9.94 -19.83
CA PHE A 24 11.81 10.81 -18.74
C PHE A 24 13.01 11.27 -17.90
N PHE A 25 13.08 12.57 -17.64
CA PHE A 25 14.14 13.16 -16.82
C PHE A 25 14.05 12.74 -15.36
N LEU A 26 12.85 12.82 -14.75
CA LEU A 26 12.63 12.48 -13.35
C LEU A 26 12.31 10.99 -13.19
N ARG A 27 12.81 10.38 -12.12
CA ARG A 27 12.38 9.06 -11.67
C ARG A 27 10.95 9.10 -11.12
N ARG A 28 10.30 7.96 -11.01
CA ARG A 28 8.95 7.80 -10.46
C ARG A 28 9.02 7.15 -9.10
N PRO A 29 8.75 7.90 -8.01
CA PRO A 29 8.67 7.33 -6.67
C PRO A 29 7.38 6.52 -6.54
N ILE A 30 7.50 5.25 -6.18
CA ILE A 30 6.38 4.34 -5.94
C ILE A 30 6.62 3.61 -4.63
N SER A 31 5.64 3.63 -3.73
CA SER A 31 5.70 2.89 -2.47
C SER A 31 5.73 1.39 -2.72
N VAL A 32 6.51 0.68 -1.92
CA VAL A 32 6.56 -0.78 -1.92
C VAL A 32 5.25 -1.32 -1.35
N CYS A 33 4.57 -2.17 -2.12
CA CYS A 33 3.40 -2.90 -1.65
C CYS A 33 3.80 -4.16 -0.88
N ASP A 34 4.64 -4.99 -1.50
CA ASP A 34 5.17 -6.21 -0.89
C ASP A 34 6.53 -6.53 -1.51
N TRP A 35 7.34 -7.29 -0.78
CA TRP A 35 8.62 -7.81 -1.29
C TRP A 35 8.99 -9.11 -0.59
N SER A 36 9.74 -9.93 -1.30
CA SER A 36 10.42 -11.12 -0.82
C SER A 36 11.83 -11.16 -1.38
N ASP A 37 12.60 -12.23 -1.11
CA ASP A 37 13.91 -12.37 -1.71
C ASP A 37 13.81 -12.48 -3.24
N GLY A 38 14.37 -11.50 -3.93
CA GLY A 38 14.39 -11.41 -5.38
C GLY A 38 13.10 -10.91 -6.06
N GLU A 39 12.03 -10.61 -5.33
CA GLU A 39 10.77 -10.13 -5.90
C GLU A 39 10.25 -8.86 -5.22
N LEU A 40 9.77 -7.91 -6.02
CA LEU A 40 9.18 -6.66 -5.59
C LEU A 40 7.81 -6.44 -6.26
N THR A 41 6.79 -6.17 -5.46
CA THR A 41 5.44 -5.80 -5.93
C THR A 41 5.17 -4.32 -5.70
N LEU A 42 4.82 -3.62 -6.76
CA LEU A 42 4.42 -2.21 -6.76
C LEU A 42 3.00 -2.07 -7.30
N ILE A 43 2.18 -1.25 -6.64
CA ILE A 43 0.86 -0.86 -7.13
C ILE A 43 0.85 0.66 -7.26
N TYR A 44 0.47 1.16 -8.43
CA TYR A 44 0.46 2.59 -8.73
C TYR A 44 -0.81 2.98 -9.50
N LYS A 45 -1.17 4.26 -9.39
CA LYS A 45 -2.24 4.88 -10.18
C LYS A 45 -1.63 5.58 -11.39
N VAL A 46 -2.29 5.49 -12.52
CA VAL A 46 -1.92 6.25 -13.72
C VAL A 46 -2.37 7.71 -13.51
N LEU A 47 -1.41 8.62 -13.32
CA LEU A 47 -1.66 10.04 -13.03
C LEU A 47 -0.96 10.99 -14.00
N GLY A 48 -0.21 10.48 -14.97
CA GLY A 48 0.50 11.30 -15.94
C GLY A 48 1.38 10.46 -16.84
N HIS A 49 2.06 11.11 -17.80
CA HIS A 49 2.78 10.46 -18.89
C HIS A 49 3.78 9.38 -18.44
N GLY A 50 4.44 9.57 -17.29
CA GLY A 50 5.40 8.57 -16.80
C GLY A 50 4.72 7.28 -16.35
N THR A 51 3.67 7.38 -15.53
CA THR A 51 2.90 6.20 -15.08
C THR A 51 2.06 5.60 -16.21
N GLU A 52 1.64 6.40 -17.18
CA GLU A 52 1.01 5.93 -18.42
C GLU A 52 1.98 5.09 -19.25
N ALA A 53 3.22 5.57 -19.47
CA ALA A 53 4.26 4.81 -20.16
C ALA A 53 4.56 3.45 -19.50
N MET A 54 4.46 3.36 -18.17
CA MET A 54 4.62 2.10 -17.44
C MET A 54 3.58 1.05 -17.81
N THR A 55 2.36 1.45 -18.20
CA THR A 55 1.30 0.49 -18.60
C THR A 55 1.58 -0.22 -19.90
N GLY A 56 2.38 0.38 -20.78
CA GLY A 56 2.78 -0.18 -22.07
C GLY A 56 4.06 -1.02 -22.03
N MET A 57 4.68 -1.21 -20.88
CA MET A 57 5.90 -2.00 -20.77
C MET A 57 5.64 -3.49 -20.95
N ALA A 58 6.41 -4.14 -21.82
CA ALA A 58 6.35 -5.57 -22.02
C ALA A 58 6.96 -6.33 -20.82
N PRO A 59 6.46 -7.54 -20.50
CA PRO A 59 7.15 -8.43 -19.57
C PRO A 59 8.60 -8.67 -19.99
N GLY A 60 9.52 -8.68 -19.01
CA GLY A 60 10.96 -8.81 -19.27
C GLY A 60 11.69 -7.49 -19.55
N THR A 61 10.98 -6.35 -19.57
CA THR A 61 11.62 -5.02 -19.67
C THR A 61 12.52 -4.80 -18.45
N ALA A 62 13.80 -4.52 -18.68
CA ALA A 62 14.75 -4.17 -17.62
C ALA A 62 14.51 -2.71 -17.17
N LEU A 63 14.45 -2.49 -15.87
CA LEU A 63 14.29 -1.18 -15.25
C LEU A 63 15.46 -0.86 -14.32
N ASP A 64 15.92 0.38 -14.34
CA ASP A 64 16.83 0.92 -13.34
C ASP A 64 16.00 1.41 -12.15
N VAL A 65 16.19 0.76 -10.99
CA VAL A 65 15.40 0.99 -9.77
C VAL A 65 16.32 1.31 -8.61
N LEU A 66 16.14 2.48 -8.00
CA LEU A 66 16.74 2.78 -6.69
C LEU A 66 15.83 2.22 -5.59
N THR A 67 16.38 1.39 -4.72
CA THR A 67 15.67 0.71 -3.63
C THR A 67 16.12 1.23 -2.25
N GLY A 68 15.47 0.78 -1.17
CA GLY A 68 15.84 1.12 0.20
C GLY A 68 15.61 2.59 0.55
N LEU A 69 14.69 3.27 -0.12
CA LEU A 69 14.39 4.68 0.11
C LEU A 69 13.27 4.84 1.16
N GLY A 70 13.42 5.90 1.99
CA GLY A 70 12.48 6.18 3.08
C GLY A 70 12.77 5.36 4.34
N ASN A 71 12.18 5.81 5.46
CA ASN A 71 12.43 5.20 6.78
C ASN A 71 11.51 4.01 7.09
N GLY A 72 10.39 3.88 6.36
CA GLY A 72 9.37 2.88 6.64
C GLY A 72 8.52 3.20 7.87
N PHE A 73 7.62 2.28 8.20
CA PHE A 73 6.81 2.32 9.41
C PHE A 73 7.55 1.68 10.58
N ASP A 74 7.43 2.28 11.75
CA ASP A 74 7.96 1.71 13.00
C ASP A 74 6.98 0.66 13.56
N LEU A 75 7.27 -0.61 13.36
CA LEU A 75 6.43 -1.72 13.81
C LEU A 75 6.38 -1.86 15.33
N SER A 76 7.38 -1.34 16.06
CA SER A 76 7.44 -1.46 17.52
C SER A 76 6.33 -0.68 18.23
N ARG A 77 5.77 0.33 17.57
CA ARG A 77 4.69 1.17 18.10
C ARG A 77 3.30 0.55 18.01
N GLY A 78 3.10 -0.49 17.18
CA GLY A 78 1.78 -1.02 16.87
C GLY A 78 0.96 -1.51 18.06
N GLY A 79 1.59 -1.89 19.18
CA GLY A 79 0.90 -2.52 20.30
C GLY A 79 0.27 -3.86 19.89
N GLU A 80 -0.82 -4.27 20.54
CA GLU A 80 -1.50 -5.55 20.27
C GLU A 80 -2.59 -5.45 19.18
N HIS A 81 -3.19 -4.27 19.02
CA HIS A 81 -4.26 -4.02 18.06
C HIS A 81 -4.00 -2.77 17.21
N PRO A 82 -3.08 -2.81 16.24
CA PRO A 82 -2.83 -1.70 15.34
C PRO A 82 -4.00 -1.50 14.35
N LEU A 83 -4.36 -0.22 14.12
CA LEU A 83 -5.30 0.22 13.11
C LEU A 83 -4.52 0.79 11.91
N LEU A 84 -4.78 0.27 10.73
CA LEU A 84 -4.22 0.75 9.47
C LEU A 84 -5.31 1.49 8.70
N VAL A 85 -5.06 2.75 8.34
CA VAL A 85 -6.04 3.59 7.63
C VAL A 85 -5.43 4.06 6.32
N GLY A 86 -6.00 3.62 5.21
CA GLY A 86 -5.48 3.90 3.86
C GLY A 86 -6.52 4.30 2.85
N GLY A 87 -6.20 5.30 2.02
CA GLY A 87 -7.03 5.74 0.91
C GLY A 87 -6.33 5.54 -0.45
N GLY A 88 -7.02 4.89 -1.41
CA GLY A 88 -6.54 4.72 -2.77
C GLY A 88 -5.11 4.16 -2.84
N VAL A 89 -4.18 4.90 -3.44
CA VAL A 89 -2.76 4.46 -3.58
C VAL A 89 -1.95 4.49 -2.28
N GLY A 90 -2.52 4.91 -1.16
CA GLY A 90 -1.93 4.75 0.15
C GLY A 90 -2.15 3.35 0.75
N ILE A 91 -3.05 2.54 0.19
CA ILE A 91 -3.33 1.19 0.64
C ILE A 91 -2.16 0.21 0.40
N PRO A 92 -1.47 0.22 -0.76
CA PRO A 92 -0.37 -0.71 -1.03
C PRO A 92 0.72 -0.74 0.04
N PRO A 93 1.31 0.37 0.51
CA PRO A 93 2.34 0.31 1.56
C PRO A 93 1.82 -0.22 2.90
N LEU A 94 0.52 -0.08 3.19
CA LEU A 94 -0.11 -0.64 4.39
C LEU A 94 -0.30 -2.16 4.28
N TYR A 95 -0.36 -2.73 3.08
CA TYR A 95 -0.42 -4.17 2.89
C TYR A 95 0.85 -4.86 3.39
N GLY A 96 2.02 -4.37 2.99
CA GLY A 96 3.30 -4.87 3.50
C GLY A 96 3.44 -4.71 5.01
N LEU A 97 2.88 -3.64 5.59
CA LEU A 97 2.83 -3.42 7.03
C LEU A 97 1.90 -4.44 7.71
N ALA A 98 0.67 -4.65 7.21
CA ALA A 98 -0.28 -5.63 7.73
C ALA A 98 0.34 -7.03 7.76
N LYS A 99 0.98 -7.45 6.66
CA LYS A 99 1.65 -8.76 6.54
C LYS A 99 2.69 -8.99 7.66
N ARG A 100 3.45 -7.95 8.02
CA ARG A 100 4.44 -8.07 9.10
C ARG A 100 3.82 -8.04 10.48
N LEU A 101 2.80 -7.21 10.70
CA LEU A 101 2.13 -7.12 12.00
C LEU A 101 1.32 -8.40 12.31
N THR A 102 0.61 -8.96 11.33
CA THR A 102 -0.12 -10.24 11.50
C THR A 102 0.84 -11.40 11.72
N ALA A 103 2.00 -11.43 11.03
CA ALA A 103 3.05 -12.42 11.28
C ALA A 103 3.65 -12.34 12.69
N GLN A 104 3.56 -11.19 13.36
CA GLN A 104 3.91 -11.01 14.77
C GLN A 104 2.78 -11.40 15.74
N GLY A 105 1.67 -11.94 15.25
CA GLY A 105 0.50 -12.33 16.04
C GLY A 105 -0.41 -11.16 16.47
N LYS A 106 -0.22 -9.96 15.91
CA LYS A 106 -1.05 -8.79 16.24
C LYS A 106 -2.43 -8.86 15.58
N ARG A 107 -3.45 -8.38 16.27
CA ARG A 107 -4.82 -8.26 15.75
C ARG A 107 -4.93 -6.98 14.91
N VAL A 108 -4.75 -7.10 13.61
CA VAL A 108 -4.75 -5.94 12.69
C VAL A 108 -6.16 -5.64 12.21
N THR A 109 -6.57 -4.37 12.29
CA THR A 109 -7.75 -3.84 11.59
C THR A 109 -7.28 -2.88 10.50
N ALA A 110 -7.80 -3.04 9.28
CA ALA A 110 -7.51 -2.16 8.14
C ALA A 110 -8.78 -1.47 7.67
N VAL A 111 -8.77 -0.13 7.67
CA VAL A 111 -9.81 0.71 7.07
C VAL A 111 -9.32 1.17 5.71
N LEU A 112 -10.01 0.74 4.65
CA LEU A 112 -9.63 0.97 3.27
C LEU A 112 -10.66 1.88 2.58
N GLY A 113 -10.24 3.07 2.16
CA GLY A 113 -11.08 4.07 1.52
C GLY A 113 -10.91 4.11 0.01
N PHE A 114 -12.02 4.19 -0.72
CA PHE A 114 -12.10 4.27 -2.17
C PHE A 114 -13.15 5.28 -2.61
N ASN A 115 -13.12 5.72 -3.87
CA ASN A 115 -14.21 6.57 -4.37
C ASN A 115 -15.49 5.75 -4.62
N ARG A 116 -15.35 4.51 -5.12
CA ARG A 116 -16.46 3.62 -5.50
C ARG A 116 -16.06 2.16 -5.41
N ALA A 117 -17.07 1.28 -5.39
CA ALA A 117 -16.88 -0.19 -5.30
C ALA A 117 -15.96 -0.77 -6.38
N SER A 118 -16.04 -0.26 -7.63
CA SER A 118 -15.20 -0.75 -8.73
C SER A 118 -13.71 -0.42 -8.60
N GLU A 119 -13.33 0.43 -7.63
CA GLU A 119 -11.95 0.80 -7.35
C GLU A 119 -11.35 -0.03 -6.19
N ILE A 120 -12.14 -0.91 -5.57
CA ILE A 120 -11.67 -1.74 -4.44
C ILE A 120 -10.61 -2.73 -4.93
N PHE A 121 -9.49 -2.76 -4.25
CA PHE A 121 -8.40 -3.71 -4.45
C PHE A 121 -7.72 -4.06 -3.13
N LEU A 122 -7.01 -5.18 -3.07
CA LEU A 122 -6.31 -5.73 -1.90
C LEU A 122 -7.20 -6.08 -0.67
N ALA A 123 -8.50 -5.85 -0.70
CA ALA A 123 -9.35 -6.11 0.46
C ALA A 123 -9.35 -7.59 0.86
N GLU A 124 -9.42 -8.50 -0.11
CA GLU A 124 -9.37 -9.94 0.13
C GLU A 124 -7.97 -10.39 0.56
N GLU A 125 -6.94 -9.77 0.02
CA GLU A 125 -5.55 -10.03 0.41
C GLU A 125 -5.30 -9.65 1.88
N PHE A 126 -5.83 -8.50 2.33
CA PHE A 126 -5.78 -8.15 3.77
C PHE A 126 -6.54 -9.16 4.64
N ARG A 127 -7.73 -9.62 4.22
CA ARG A 127 -8.49 -10.66 4.92
C ARG A 127 -7.73 -11.98 4.96
N ALA A 128 -7.07 -12.34 3.89
CA ALA A 128 -6.25 -13.56 3.81
C ALA A 128 -5.04 -13.54 4.77
N LEU A 129 -4.55 -12.34 5.14
CA LEU A 129 -3.54 -12.19 6.20
C LEU A 129 -4.12 -12.38 7.62
N GLY A 130 -5.45 -12.49 7.77
CA GLY A 130 -6.13 -12.52 9.07
C GLY A 130 -6.46 -11.13 9.62
N ALA A 131 -6.35 -10.07 8.82
CA ALA A 131 -6.77 -8.73 9.24
C ALA A 131 -8.29 -8.55 9.13
N GLU A 132 -8.87 -7.82 10.08
CA GLU A 132 -10.22 -7.29 9.95
C GLU A 132 -10.21 -6.15 8.93
N VAL A 133 -11.18 -6.14 8.00
CA VAL A 133 -11.23 -5.14 6.92
C VAL A 133 -12.54 -4.39 6.93
N VAL A 134 -12.45 -3.08 7.09
CA VAL A 134 -13.54 -2.11 6.95
C VAL A 134 -13.36 -1.37 5.62
N ILE A 135 -14.39 -1.37 4.78
CA ILE A 135 -14.40 -0.64 3.51
C ILE A 135 -15.23 0.63 3.67
N ALA A 136 -14.73 1.75 3.16
CA ALA A 136 -15.49 2.97 2.99
C ALA A 136 -15.44 3.40 1.51
N THR A 137 -16.58 3.81 0.95
CA THR A 137 -16.65 4.37 -0.40
C THR A 137 -17.35 5.72 -0.40
N ALA A 138 -16.74 6.70 -1.05
CA ALA A 138 -17.25 8.07 -1.08
C ALA A 138 -18.65 8.16 -1.71
N ASP A 139 -18.96 7.29 -2.67
CA ASP A 139 -20.27 7.23 -3.33
C ASP A 139 -21.26 6.29 -2.63
N GLY A 140 -20.87 5.60 -1.56
CA GLY A 140 -21.71 4.64 -0.84
C GLY A 140 -22.00 3.34 -1.57
N SER A 141 -21.29 3.04 -2.66
CA SER A 141 -21.53 1.84 -3.47
C SER A 141 -21.06 0.53 -2.81
N ALA A 142 -20.21 0.61 -1.77
CA ALA A 142 -19.81 -0.55 -0.96
C ALA A 142 -19.35 -0.10 0.44
N GLY A 143 -19.63 -0.92 1.44
CA GLY A 143 -19.21 -0.68 2.83
C GLY A 143 -19.86 0.56 3.44
N ILE A 144 -19.07 1.33 4.19
CA ILE A 144 -19.52 2.57 4.83
C ILE A 144 -19.54 3.69 3.78
N HIS A 145 -20.67 4.41 3.69
CA HIS A 145 -20.78 5.58 2.82
C HIS A 145 -20.01 6.76 3.45
N GLY A 146 -19.01 7.26 2.76
CA GLY A 146 -18.21 8.40 3.21
C GLY A 146 -16.72 8.22 2.91
N LEU A 147 -15.91 8.99 3.58
CA LEU A 147 -14.46 8.96 3.49
C LEU A 147 -13.86 7.87 4.40
N VAL A 148 -12.59 7.63 4.26
CA VAL A 148 -11.85 6.68 5.11
C VAL A 148 -11.97 7.02 6.61
N THR A 149 -12.14 8.29 6.95
CA THR A 149 -12.38 8.78 8.32
C THR A 149 -13.71 8.31 8.90
N ASP A 150 -14.76 8.19 8.06
CA ASP A 150 -16.06 7.66 8.48
C ASP A 150 -15.93 6.15 8.77
N GLY A 151 -15.16 5.43 7.95
CA GLY A 151 -14.79 4.04 8.20
C GLY A 151 -13.98 3.86 9.50
N MET A 152 -13.05 4.78 9.77
CA MET A 152 -12.26 4.78 11.00
C MET A 152 -13.14 4.98 12.25
N ALA A 153 -14.18 5.82 12.18
CA ALA A 153 -15.10 6.06 13.29
C ALA A 153 -15.87 4.79 13.72
N ALA A 154 -15.96 3.78 12.87
CA ALA A 154 -16.56 2.49 13.20
C ALA A 154 -15.64 1.55 14.00
N VAL A 155 -14.36 1.92 14.18
CA VAL A 155 -13.36 1.13 14.92
C VAL A 155 -13.02 1.82 16.23
N SER A 156 -13.34 1.18 17.35
CA SER A 156 -13.21 1.78 18.69
C SER A 156 -12.04 1.25 19.52
N ASP A 157 -11.55 0.08 19.21
CA ASP A 157 -10.54 -0.61 20.04
C ASP A 157 -9.25 -0.81 19.22
N TYR A 158 -8.32 0.15 19.33
CA TYR A 158 -7.00 0.04 18.71
C TYR A 158 -5.92 0.69 19.58
N THR A 159 -4.69 0.18 19.47
CA THR A 159 -3.55 0.62 20.28
C THR A 159 -2.69 1.68 19.60
N TYR A 160 -2.63 1.68 18.27
CA TYR A 160 -1.83 2.61 17.48
C TYR A 160 -2.43 2.77 16.07
N LEU A 161 -2.31 3.97 15.52
CA LEU A 161 -2.79 4.31 14.18
C LEU A 161 -1.63 4.46 13.20
N TYR A 162 -1.66 3.67 12.12
CA TYR A 162 -0.84 3.89 10.94
C TYR A 162 -1.72 4.42 9.80
N THR A 163 -1.27 5.45 9.13
CA THR A 163 -2.04 6.04 8.03
C THR A 163 -1.16 6.30 6.81
N CYS A 164 -1.74 6.12 5.63
CA CYS A 164 -1.14 6.48 4.35
C CYS A 164 -2.22 6.80 3.32
N GLY A 165 -2.06 7.89 2.60
CA GLY A 165 -3.00 8.29 1.55
C GLY A 165 -2.76 9.71 1.08
N PRO A 166 -3.48 10.15 0.05
CA PRO A 166 -3.46 11.54 -0.37
C PRO A 166 -4.09 12.43 0.72
N GLU A 167 -3.62 13.65 0.79
CA GLU A 167 -4.33 14.69 1.54
C GLU A 167 -5.69 14.97 0.88
N PRO A 168 -6.73 15.28 1.67
CA PRO A 168 -8.05 15.59 1.15
C PRO A 168 -8.09 16.91 0.37
#